data_128dd62050c822bbc0f2e9d5a8b63656
#
_entry.id   128dd62050c822bbc0f2e9d5a8b63656
#
_cell.length_a   1.000
_cell.length_b   1.000
_cell.length_c   1.000
_cell.angle_alpha   90.00
_cell.angle_beta   90.00
_cell.angle_gamma   90.00
#
_symmetry.space_group_name_H-M   'P 1'
#
loop_
_entity.id
_entity.type
_entity.pdbx_description
1 polymer ?
#
loop_
_entity_poly.entity_id
_entity_poly.type
_entity_poly.pdbx_seq_one_letter_code
_entity_poly.pdbx_strand_id
1 'polypeptide(L)'
;MKPVPEVLFPADVIAQRMAALGAEIGSAYDGKELCVVGIMKSCLVLMADLIRRIPTPTTCHFLRSTQVREENAGSLRTDIVYSAEIPYEGRHILLLEGVVDTGITLNFLVDHIRERQPASFKVCALVDKPRDRKINVHPDWAAFRLEDQVPDDRFIVGYGLDWKDDYRGLPHLATIPRPALLAERTVVLS
;
A
#
# COMPACT_ATOMS: atom_id res chain seq x y z
N MET A 1 -27.24 -0.48 -6.23
CA MET A 1 -27.00 -1.48 -5.16
C MET A 1 -25.49 -1.71 -5.11
N LYS A 2 -24.87 -1.73 -3.91
CA LYS A 2 -23.42 -1.99 -3.81
C LYS A 2 -23.15 -3.46 -4.20
N PRO A 3 -22.05 -3.74 -4.94
CA PRO A 3 -21.65 -5.11 -5.26
C PRO A 3 -21.43 -5.94 -3.97
N VAL A 4 -21.83 -7.20 -4.02
CA VAL A 4 -21.57 -8.16 -2.94
C VAL A 4 -20.12 -8.66 -3.09
N PRO A 5 -19.27 -8.50 -2.05
CA PRO A 5 -17.88 -8.95 -2.13
C PRO A 5 -17.78 -10.49 -2.11
N GLU A 6 -16.87 -11.03 -2.91
CA GLU A 6 -16.46 -12.44 -2.85
C GLU A 6 -15.11 -12.54 -2.13
N VAL A 7 -15.03 -13.39 -1.11
CA VAL A 7 -13.82 -13.53 -0.29
C VAL A 7 -12.67 -14.09 -1.13
N LEU A 8 -11.55 -13.37 -1.15
CA LEU A 8 -10.31 -13.78 -1.80
C LEU A 8 -9.33 -14.42 -0.79
N PHE A 9 -9.11 -13.75 0.33
CA PHE A 9 -8.32 -14.25 1.46
C PHE A 9 -9.10 -14.06 2.76
N PRO A 10 -9.43 -15.14 3.48
CA PRO A 10 -10.10 -15.06 4.78
C PRO A 10 -9.25 -14.37 5.85
N ALA A 11 -9.89 -13.91 6.91
CA ALA A 11 -9.22 -13.15 7.97
C ALA A 11 -8.14 -13.95 8.72
N ASP A 12 -8.34 -15.24 8.91
CA ASP A 12 -7.37 -16.14 9.55
C ASP A 12 -6.11 -16.34 8.69
N VAL A 13 -6.25 -16.46 7.38
CA VAL A 13 -5.13 -16.53 6.42
C VAL A 13 -4.34 -15.23 6.44
N ILE A 14 -5.02 -14.08 6.48
CA ILE A 14 -4.37 -12.78 6.60
C ILE A 14 -3.61 -12.70 7.94
N ALA A 15 -4.23 -13.10 9.05
CA ALA A 15 -3.60 -13.05 10.37
C ALA A 15 -2.33 -13.91 10.45
N GLN A 16 -2.33 -15.10 9.85
CA GLN A 16 -1.15 -15.96 9.74
C GLN A 16 -0.05 -15.32 8.90
N ARG A 17 -0.42 -14.73 7.76
CA ARG A 17 0.55 -14.07 6.89
C ARG A 17 1.15 -12.83 7.55
N MET A 18 0.36 -12.05 8.29
CA MET A 18 0.85 -10.89 9.05
C MET A 18 1.85 -11.32 10.13
N ALA A 19 1.62 -12.44 10.81
CA ALA A 19 2.55 -12.96 11.81
C ALA A 19 3.89 -13.37 11.17
N ALA A 20 3.86 -14.10 10.07
CA ALA A 20 5.06 -14.48 9.33
C ALA A 20 5.82 -13.26 8.80
N LEU A 21 5.11 -12.31 8.19
CA LEU A 21 5.68 -11.09 7.64
C LEU A 21 6.33 -10.20 8.71
N GLY A 22 5.68 -10.09 9.88
CA GLY A 22 6.25 -9.36 11.04
C GLY A 22 7.55 -9.99 11.53
N ALA A 23 7.64 -11.32 11.56
CA ALA A 23 8.87 -12.04 11.92
C ALA A 23 9.97 -11.87 10.86
N GLU A 24 9.64 -11.96 9.58
CA GLU A 24 10.57 -11.73 8.45
C GLU A 24 11.19 -10.32 8.53
N ILE A 25 10.34 -9.29 8.70
CA ILE A 25 10.78 -7.89 8.81
C ILE A 25 11.59 -7.69 10.09
N GLY A 26 11.12 -8.21 11.24
CA GLY A 26 11.83 -8.11 12.50
C GLY A 26 13.25 -8.70 12.43
N SER A 27 13.40 -9.86 11.79
CA SER A 27 14.72 -10.47 11.56
C SER A 27 15.63 -9.61 10.68
N ALA A 28 15.09 -8.96 9.64
CA ALA A 28 15.85 -8.08 8.76
C ALA A 28 16.32 -6.79 9.44
N TYR A 29 15.63 -6.37 10.50
CA TYR A 29 15.93 -5.15 11.26
C TYR A 29 16.31 -5.43 12.72
N ASP A 30 16.83 -6.62 13.02
CA ASP A 30 17.28 -6.97 14.37
C ASP A 30 18.31 -5.95 14.89
N GLY A 31 18.10 -5.51 16.15
CA GLY A 31 18.95 -4.50 16.80
C GLY A 31 18.83 -3.07 16.24
N LYS A 32 17.85 -2.77 15.38
CA LYS A 32 17.64 -1.45 14.76
C LYS A 32 16.29 -0.86 15.13
N GLU A 33 16.19 0.46 15.16
CA GLU A 33 14.91 1.15 15.22
C GLU A 33 14.33 1.30 13.83
N LEU A 34 13.05 1.00 13.65
CA LEU A 34 12.35 1.04 12.37
C LEU A 34 11.36 2.21 12.32
N CYS A 35 11.49 3.06 11.32
CA CYS A 35 10.52 4.09 10.99
C CYS A 35 9.54 3.54 9.94
N VAL A 36 8.32 3.21 10.36
CA VAL A 36 7.28 2.68 9.48
C VAL A 36 6.46 3.83 8.93
N VAL A 37 6.40 3.95 7.61
CA VAL A 37 5.68 5.01 6.90
C VAL A 37 4.56 4.38 6.09
N GLY A 38 3.31 4.69 6.42
CA GLY A 38 2.15 4.14 5.74
C GLY A 38 1.53 5.12 4.73
N ILE A 39 1.19 4.59 3.56
CA ILE A 39 0.45 5.35 2.54
C ILE A 39 -1.04 5.30 2.85
N MET A 40 -1.60 6.45 3.21
CA MET A 40 -3.02 6.55 3.58
C MET A 40 -3.92 6.59 2.33
N LYS A 41 -5.14 6.02 2.39
CA LYS A 41 -5.78 5.35 3.55
C LYS A 41 -5.61 3.83 3.48
N SER A 42 -5.13 3.26 2.37
CA SER A 42 -5.12 1.83 2.05
C SER A 42 -4.34 0.96 3.04
N CYS A 43 -3.29 1.50 3.65
CA CYS A 43 -2.43 0.75 4.55
C CYS A 43 -2.84 0.83 6.04
N LEU A 44 -3.95 1.50 6.39
CA LEU A 44 -4.34 1.74 7.78
C LEU A 44 -4.42 0.43 8.59
N VAL A 45 -5.13 -0.56 8.07
CA VAL A 45 -5.31 -1.85 8.74
C VAL A 45 -4.02 -2.67 8.71
N LEU A 46 -3.34 -2.71 7.57
CA LEU A 46 -2.03 -3.35 7.41
C LEU A 46 -1.04 -2.85 8.46
N MET A 47 -0.90 -1.52 8.60
CA MET A 47 0.02 -0.92 9.56
C MET A 47 -0.34 -1.31 10.99
N ALA A 48 -1.61 -1.16 11.37
CA ALA A 48 -2.08 -1.48 12.73
C ALA A 48 -1.81 -2.94 13.12
N ASP A 49 -1.92 -3.86 12.18
CA ASP A 49 -1.69 -5.28 12.44
C ASP A 49 -0.20 -5.65 12.37
N LEU A 50 0.55 -5.09 11.43
CA LEU A 50 1.94 -5.46 11.20
C LEU A 50 2.88 -4.96 12.31
N ILE A 51 2.75 -3.69 12.74
CA ILE A 51 3.62 -3.11 13.77
C ILE A 51 3.55 -3.85 15.12
N ARG A 52 2.42 -4.46 15.43
CA ARG A 52 2.24 -5.26 16.64
C ARG A 52 2.93 -6.64 16.57
N ARG A 53 3.42 -7.02 15.40
CA ARG A 53 4.10 -8.30 15.12
C ARG A 53 5.58 -8.14 14.80
N ILE A 54 6.04 -6.92 14.60
CA ILE A 54 7.46 -6.59 14.44
C ILE A 54 8.06 -6.43 15.84
N PRO A 55 9.03 -7.28 16.24
CA PRO A 55 9.60 -7.22 17.60
C PRO A 55 10.55 -6.05 17.81
N THR A 56 11.00 -5.41 16.74
CA THR A 56 11.92 -4.26 16.76
C THR A 56 11.17 -2.98 17.16
N PRO A 57 11.78 -2.05 17.93
CA PRO A 57 11.19 -0.75 18.22
C PRO A 57 10.79 -0.02 16.95
N THR A 58 9.53 0.44 16.88
CA THR A 58 8.98 1.10 15.70
C THR A 58 8.41 2.48 16.03
N THR A 59 8.62 3.44 15.12
CA THR A 59 7.86 4.69 15.05
C THR A 59 6.93 4.64 13.84
N CYS A 60 5.78 5.31 13.91
CA CYS A 60 4.75 5.26 12.86
C CYS A 60 4.47 6.65 12.31
N HIS A 61 4.53 6.76 11.01
CA HIS A 61 4.24 7.98 10.27
C HIS A 61 3.30 7.66 9.10
N PHE A 62 2.60 8.68 8.62
CA PHE A 62 1.71 8.55 7.49
C PHE A 62 2.00 9.62 6.44
N LEU A 63 1.87 9.23 5.20
CA LEU A 63 1.81 10.13 4.06
C LEU A 63 0.58 9.81 3.21
N ARG A 64 0.15 10.76 2.42
CA ARG A 64 -0.85 10.57 1.38
C ARG A 64 -0.25 10.96 0.04
N SER A 65 -0.33 10.11 -0.95
CA SER A 65 -0.04 10.47 -2.33
C SER A 65 -1.35 10.73 -3.07
N THR A 66 -1.39 11.80 -3.84
CA THR A 66 -2.54 12.17 -4.66
C THR A 66 -2.07 12.46 -6.07
N GLN A 67 -2.70 11.85 -7.07
CA GLN A 67 -2.46 12.20 -8.46
C GLN A 67 -3.36 13.39 -8.84
N VAL A 68 -2.74 14.48 -9.21
CA VAL A 68 -3.43 15.71 -9.66
C VAL A 68 -3.26 15.81 -11.17
N ARG A 69 -4.34 16.02 -11.90
CA ARG A 69 -4.30 16.29 -13.33
C ARG A 69 -4.01 17.76 -13.52
N GLU A 70 -2.96 18.09 -14.23
CA GLU A 70 -2.68 19.48 -14.62
C GLU A 70 -3.63 19.90 -15.75
N GLU A 71 -4.45 20.91 -15.50
CA GLU A 71 -5.50 21.36 -16.44
C GLU A 71 -4.95 21.81 -17.79
N ASN A 72 -3.71 22.30 -17.85
CA ASN A 72 -3.11 22.89 -19.06
C ASN A 72 -2.12 22.00 -19.82
N ALA A 73 -1.71 20.86 -19.26
CA ALA A 73 -0.66 20.01 -19.84
C ALA A 73 -1.09 18.58 -20.13
N GLY A 74 -2.29 18.14 -19.68
CA GLY A 74 -2.74 16.75 -19.81
C GLY A 74 -1.86 15.75 -19.04
N SER A 75 -0.86 16.24 -18.30
CA SER A 75 0.04 15.42 -17.47
C SER A 75 -0.57 15.12 -16.10
N LEU A 76 -0.15 13.98 -15.52
CA LEU A 76 -0.49 13.63 -14.15
C LEU A 76 0.69 13.98 -13.24
N ARG A 77 0.47 14.84 -12.25
CA ARG A 77 1.43 15.12 -11.18
C ARG A 77 1.05 14.32 -9.93
N THR A 78 2.04 13.78 -9.26
CA THR A 78 1.85 13.14 -7.95
C THR A 78 2.25 14.13 -6.85
N ASP A 79 1.29 14.52 -6.03
CA ASP A 79 1.53 15.34 -4.84
C ASP A 79 1.61 14.44 -3.61
N ILE A 80 2.53 14.74 -2.69
CA ILE A 80 2.67 14.07 -1.41
C ILE A 80 2.22 15.02 -0.31
N VAL A 81 1.29 14.56 0.51
CA VAL A 81 0.85 15.27 1.70
C VAL A 81 1.25 14.44 2.92
N TYR A 82 1.97 15.04 3.83
CA TYR A 82 2.40 14.42 5.09
C TYR A 82 1.43 14.76 6.22
N SER A 83 1.22 13.82 7.13
CA SER A 83 0.47 14.10 8.38
C SER A 83 1.31 14.92 9.37
N ALA A 84 2.63 14.75 9.31
CA ALA A 84 3.64 15.47 10.06
C ALA A 84 4.98 15.31 9.34
N GLU A 85 6.01 16.03 9.78
CA GLU A 85 7.37 15.83 9.27
C GLU A 85 7.85 14.41 9.58
N ILE A 86 8.36 13.71 8.56
CA ILE A 86 8.88 12.36 8.68
C ILE A 86 10.40 12.43 8.73
N PRO A 87 11.05 11.91 9.79
CA PRO A 87 12.49 11.94 9.94
C PRO A 87 13.15 10.84 9.10
N TYR A 88 13.39 11.10 7.82
CA TYR A 88 13.95 10.11 6.91
C TYR A 88 15.47 9.92 7.06
N GLU A 89 16.21 11.03 7.24
CA GLU A 89 17.66 11.06 7.23
C GLU A 89 18.26 10.14 8.31
N GLY A 90 19.14 9.25 7.90
CA GLY A 90 19.84 8.32 8.79
C GLY A 90 18.95 7.25 9.45
N ARG A 91 17.63 7.20 9.16
CA ARG A 91 16.70 6.21 9.74
C ARG A 91 16.52 5.00 8.83
N HIS A 92 16.16 3.87 9.43
CA HIS A 92 15.72 2.69 8.68
C HIS A 92 14.24 2.84 8.35
N ILE A 93 13.91 2.96 7.07
CA ILE A 93 12.54 3.25 6.61
C ILE A 93 11.90 2.00 6.04
N LEU A 94 10.68 1.69 6.50
CA LEU A 94 9.79 0.71 5.92
C LEU A 94 8.52 1.41 5.40
N LEU A 95 8.39 1.49 4.07
CA LEU A 95 7.19 2.02 3.44
C LEU A 95 6.12 0.93 3.32
N LEU A 96 4.92 1.19 3.81
CA LEU A 96 3.78 0.30 3.66
C LEU A 96 2.84 0.80 2.57
N GLU A 97 2.53 -0.08 1.60
CA GLU A 97 1.60 0.18 0.51
C GLU A 97 0.45 -0.83 0.53
N GLY A 98 -0.76 -0.38 0.24
CA GLY A 98 -1.92 -1.25 0.13
C GLY A 98 -1.86 -2.18 -1.08
N VAL A 99 -1.71 -1.62 -2.26
CA VAL A 99 -1.62 -2.38 -3.52
C VAL A 99 -0.54 -1.80 -4.42
N VAL A 100 0.42 -2.62 -4.79
CA VAL A 100 1.39 -2.29 -5.83
C VAL A 100 0.90 -2.88 -7.15
N ASP A 101 0.33 -2.01 -7.98
CA ASP A 101 -0.23 -2.33 -9.29
C ASP A 101 0.76 -1.92 -10.41
N THR A 102 0.56 -0.84 -11.12
CA THR A 102 1.43 -0.36 -12.21
C THR A 102 2.85 0.01 -11.78
N GLY A 103 3.04 0.31 -10.50
CA GLY A 103 4.30 0.74 -9.92
C GLY A 103 4.59 2.25 -10.05
N ILE A 104 3.78 3.01 -10.77
CA ILE A 104 4.03 4.45 -11.02
C ILE A 104 4.11 5.24 -9.71
N THR A 105 3.11 5.12 -8.85
CA THR A 105 3.09 5.82 -7.56
C THR A 105 4.23 5.36 -6.66
N LEU A 106 4.47 4.05 -6.60
CA LEU A 106 5.54 3.49 -5.78
C LEU A 106 6.91 4.00 -6.25
N ASN A 107 7.19 4.02 -7.56
CA ASN A 107 8.47 4.51 -8.07
C ASN A 107 8.71 5.97 -7.69
N PHE A 108 7.70 6.82 -7.83
CA PHE A 108 7.79 8.22 -7.41
C PHE A 108 8.13 8.36 -5.91
N LEU A 109 7.47 7.57 -5.05
CA LEU A 109 7.72 7.59 -3.61
C LEU A 109 9.10 7.03 -3.25
N VAL A 110 9.56 6.00 -3.96
CA VAL A 110 10.90 5.42 -3.80
C VAL A 110 11.97 6.47 -4.05
N ASP A 111 11.89 7.18 -5.18
CA ASP A 111 12.85 8.23 -5.54
C ASP A 111 12.80 9.37 -4.51
N HIS A 112 11.61 9.84 -4.17
CA HIS A 112 11.39 10.90 -3.20
C HIS A 112 11.93 10.59 -1.79
N ILE A 113 11.80 9.35 -1.32
CA ILE A 113 12.33 8.95 0.00
C ILE A 113 13.84 8.76 -0.06
N ARG A 114 14.38 8.19 -1.14
CA ARG A 114 15.84 7.97 -1.30
C ARG A 114 16.63 9.27 -1.33
N GLU A 115 16.09 10.33 -1.93
CA GLU A 115 16.71 11.67 -1.92
C GLU A 115 16.91 12.23 -0.52
N ARG A 116 16.19 11.72 0.49
CA ARG A 116 16.30 12.12 1.90
C ARG A 116 17.30 11.32 2.71
N GLN A 117 18.13 10.52 2.04
CA GLN A 117 19.28 9.82 2.60
C GLN A 117 18.96 8.94 3.84
N PRO A 118 17.96 8.05 3.78
CA PRO A 118 17.73 7.09 4.85
C PRO A 118 18.91 6.12 4.99
N ALA A 119 19.15 5.60 6.20
CA ALA A 119 20.16 4.55 6.42
C ALA A 119 19.84 3.25 5.69
N SER A 120 18.54 2.94 5.56
CA SER A 120 18.02 1.91 4.66
C SER A 120 16.57 2.23 4.29
N PHE A 121 16.17 1.73 3.14
CA PHE A 121 14.79 1.89 2.64
C PHE A 121 14.29 0.58 2.04
N LYS A 122 13.13 0.14 2.52
CA LYS A 122 12.45 -1.09 2.07
C LYS A 122 10.96 -0.83 1.92
N VAL A 123 10.31 -1.62 1.08
CA VAL A 123 8.87 -1.53 0.79
C VAL A 123 8.18 -2.84 1.15
N CYS A 124 7.06 -2.74 1.85
CA CYS A 124 6.17 -3.87 2.12
C CYS A 124 4.76 -3.56 1.59
N ALA A 125 4.23 -4.43 0.74
CA ALA A 125 2.89 -4.31 0.19
C ALA A 125 1.92 -5.31 0.83
N LEU A 126 0.65 -4.92 1.01
CA LEU A 126 -0.39 -5.89 1.31
C LEU A 126 -0.65 -6.79 0.11
N VAL A 127 -0.79 -6.20 -1.07
CA VAL A 127 -0.99 -6.92 -2.33
C VAL A 127 0.00 -6.42 -3.38
N ASP A 128 0.76 -7.35 -3.96
CA ASP A 128 1.59 -7.11 -5.14
C ASP A 128 0.94 -7.74 -6.39
N LYS A 129 0.76 -6.95 -7.46
CA LYS A 129 0.19 -7.36 -8.74
C LYS A 129 1.23 -7.22 -9.85
N PRO A 130 2.20 -8.15 -9.98
CA PRO A 130 3.31 -8.02 -10.91
C PRO A 130 2.87 -8.01 -12.39
N ARG A 131 1.77 -8.67 -12.73
CA ARG A 131 1.22 -8.69 -14.11
C ARG A 131 0.90 -7.29 -14.64
N ASP A 132 0.39 -6.43 -13.77
CA ASP A 132 -0.04 -5.08 -14.14
C ASP A 132 1.10 -4.06 -14.13
N ARG A 133 2.34 -4.49 -13.85
CA ARG A 133 3.52 -3.65 -13.67
C ARG A 133 3.94 -2.96 -14.98
N LYS A 134 4.06 -1.61 -14.92
CA LYS A 134 4.53 -0.78 -16.04
C LYS A 134 5.94 -0.23 -15.81
N ILE A 135 6.36 -0.09 -14.55
CA ILE A 135 7.67 0.41 -14.16
C ILE A 135 8.35 -0.68 -13.33
N ASN A 136 9.63 -0.94 -13.58
CA ASN A 136 10.41 -1.97 -12.90
C ASN A 136 10.72 -1.58 -11.44
N VAL A 137 9.69 -1.57 -10.61
CA VAL A 137 9.76 -1.36 -9.16
C VAL A 137 8.97 -2.46 -8.46
N HIS A 138 9.57 -3.05 -7.43
CA HIS A 138 8.97 -4.17 -6.70
C HIS A 138 9.04 -3.91 -5.19
N PRO A 139 8.04 -4.38 -4.42
CA PRO A 139 8.16 -4.39 -2.97
C PRO A 139 9.21 -5.43 -2.54
N ASP A 140 9.92 -5.15 -1.45
CA ASP A 140 10.86 -6.11 -0.83
C ASP A 140 10.10 -7.25 -0.14
N TRP A 141 8.92 -6.95 0.38
CA TRP A 141 7.97 -7.92 0.95
C TRP A 141 6.57 -7.68 0.41
N ALA A 142 5.83 -8.76 0.23
CA ALA A 142 4.40 -8.70 -0.03
C ALA A 142 3.66 -9.72 0.85
N ALA A 143 2.53 -9.32 1.41
CA ALA A 143 1.69 -10.27 2.10
C ALA A 143 1.10 -11.28 1.11
N PHE A 144 0.57 -10.77 0.00
CA PHE A 144 -0.01 -11.57 -1.07
C PHE A 144 0.51 -11.09 -2.42
N ARG A 145 0.99 -12.04 -3.23
CA ARG A 145 1.38 -11.79 -4.62
C ARG A 145 0.33 -12.42 -5.53
N LEU A 146 -0.28 -11.60 -6.37
CA LEU A 146 -1.37 -12.00 -7.25
C LEU A 146 -0.92 -11.88 -8.71
N GLU A 147 -0.70 -13.01 -9.35
CA GLU A 147 -0.33 -13.03 -10.78
C GLU A 147 -1.59 -13.10 -11.65
N ASP A 148 -2.42 -14.16 -11.52
CA ASP A 148 -3.61 -14.38 -12.33
C ASP A 148 -4.87 -14.70 -11.50
N GLN A 149 -4.78 -14.63 -10.17
CA GLN A 149 -5.88 -15.02 -9.29
C GLN A 149 -7.06 -14.05 -9.27
N VAL A 150 -6.85 -12.83 -9.75
CA VAL A 150 -7.91 -11.81 -9.83
C VAL A 150 -8.11 -11.42 -11.28
N PRO A 151 -9.27 -11.76 -11.87
CA PRO A 151 -9.62 -11.37 -13.23
C PRO A 151 -9.63 -9.85 -13.43
N ASP A 152 -9.40 -9.39 -14.67
CA ASP A 152 -9.31 -7.97 -15.01
C ASP A 152 -10.60 -7.19 -14.76
N ASP A 153 -11.73 -7.88 -14.78
CA ASP A 153 -13.06 -7.32 -14.50
C ASP A 153 -13.40 -7.24 -13.01
N ARG A 154 -12.43 -7.56 -12.13
CA ARG A 154 -12.60 -7.52 -10.67
C ARG A 154 -11.69 -6.50 -10.01
N PHE A 155 -12.13 -5.98 -8.87
CA PHE A 155 -11.42 -5.03 -8.04
C PHE A 155 -11.24 -5.57 -6.62
N ILE A 156 -10.06 -5.39 -6.02
CA ILE A 156 -9.76 -5.90 -4.68
C ILE A 156 -10.20 -4.86 -3.64
N VAL A 157 -10.91 -5.31 -2.62
CA VAL A 157 -11.40 -4.50 -1.51
C VAL A 157 -11.22 -5.24 -0.17
N GLY A 158 -11.40 -4.52 0.92
CA GLY A 158 -11.33 -5.08 2.27
C GLY A 158 -9.95 -4.95 2.90
N TYR A 159 -9.86 -5.20 4.19
CA TYR A 159 -8.64 -5.09 5.00
C TYR A 159 -7.89 -3.76 4.77
N GLY A 160 -8.63 -2.65 4.78
CA GLY A 160 -8.11 -1.31 4.51
C GLY A 160 -8.27 -0.84 3.07
N LEU A 161 -8.39 -1.75 2.10
CA LEU A 161 -8.63 -1.41 0.70
C LEU A 161 -10.09 -1.04 0.46
N ASP A 162 -10.33 -0.15 -0.51
CA ASP A 162 -11.67 0.39 -0.77
C ASP A 162 -12.06 0.41 -2.25
N TRP A 163 -13.35 0.57 -2.44
CA TRP A 163 -13.96 1.09 -3.64
C TRP A 163 -14.85 2.29 -3.26
N LYS A 164 -14.45 3.51 -3.67
CA LYS A 164 -15.16 4.77 -3.34
C LYS A 164 -15.38 4.95 -1.83
N ASP A 165 -14.33 4.73 -1.04
CA ASP A 165 -14.30 4.72 0.44
C ASP A 165 -15.16 3.64 1.13
N ASP A 166 -15.82 2.75 0.37
CA ASP A 166 -16.53 1.59 0.92
C ASP A 166 -15.61 0.37 1.09
N TYR A 167 -16.03 -0.61 1.90
CA TYR A 167 -15.42 -1.92 2.15
C TYR A 167 -14.14 -1.93 2.99
N ARG A 168 -13.53 -0.81 3.38
CA ARG A 168 -12.28 -0.82 4.16
C ARG A 168 -12.37 -1.60 5.47
N GLY A 169 -13.54 -1.63 6.09
CA GLY A 169 -13.79 -2.30 7.37
C GLY A 169 -13.98 -3.81 7.29
N LEU A 170 -13.94 -4.43 6.10
CA LEU A 170 -14.02 -5.89 5.99
C LEU A 170 -12.77 -6.53 6.62
N PRO A 171 -12.91 -7.59 7.43
CA PRO A 171 -11.76 -8.24 8.09
C PRO A 171 -10.94 -9.13 7.15
N HIS A 172 -11.35 -9.27 5.91
CA HIS A 172 -10.78 -10.13 4.88
C HIS A 172 -10.51 -9.33 3.60
N LEU A 173 -9.69 -9.87 2.71
CA LEU A 173 -9.59 -9.38 1.35
C LEU A 173 -10.65 -10.04 0.48
N ALA A 174 -11.31 -9.27 -0.34
CA ALA A 174 -12.37 -9.72 -1.22
C ALA A 174 -12.24 -9.07 -2.60
N THR A 175 -12.98 -9.60 -3.58
CA THR A 175 -13.13 -8.98 -4.88
C THR A 175 -14.57 -8.56 -5.13
N ILE A 176 -14.75 -7.48 -5.86
CA ILE A 176 -16.03 -7.04 -6.40
C ILE A 176 -15.93 -6.93 -7.91
N PRO A 177 -17.02 -7.09 -8.68
CA PRO A 177 -17.03 -6.79 -10.11
C PRO A 177 -16.53 -5.36 -10.33
N ARG A 178 -15.63 -5.17 -11.28
CA ARG A 178 -15.18 -3.84 -11.68
C ARG A 178 -16.35 -3.13 -12.36
N PRO A 179 -16.91 -2.07 -11.79
CA PRO A 179 -18.01 -1.36 -12.45
C PRO A 179 -17.55 -0.89 -13.82
N ALA A 180 -18.39 -1.06 -14.85
CA ALA A 180 -18.11 -0.69 -16.24
C ALA A 180 -17.80 0.81 -16.46
N LEU A 181 -17.88 1.63 -15.41
CA LEU A 181 -17.72 3.08 -15.40
C LEU A 181 -16.34 3.56 -14.90
N LEU A 182 -15.27 2.81 -15.14
CA LEU A 182 -13.92 3.37 -14.95
C LEU A 182 -13.48 4.30 -16.11
N ALA A 183 -14.32 4.51 -17.11
CA ALA A 183 -14.07 5.51 -18.16
C ALA A 183 -14.18 6.97 -17.66
N GLU A 184 -14.76 7.22 -16.49
CA GLU A 184 -14.92 8.56 -15.91
C GLU A 184 -14.21 8.68 -14.56
N ARG A 185 -12.87 8.55 -14.55
CA ARG A 185 -12.07 9.08 -13.45
C ARG A 185 -11.83 10.58 -13.66
N THR A 186 -12.90 11.34 -13.65
CA THR A 186 -12.80 12.76 -13.28
C THR A 186 -12.80 12.79 -11.76
N VAL A 187 -11.63 12.93 -11.15
CA VAL A 187 -11.53 13.22 -9.73
C VAL A 187 -11.97 14.67 -9.56
N VAL A 188 -13.24 14.86 -9.23
CA VAL A 188 -13.72 16.15 -8.72
C VAL A 188 -13.29 16.18 -7.25
N LEU A 189 -12.32 17.02 -6.96
CA LEU A 189 -11.96 17.39 -5.60
C LEU A 189 -13.05 18.32 -5.06
N SER A 190 -13.81 17.85 -4.10
CA SER A 190 -14.59 18.70 -3.18
C SER A 190 -13.98 18.59 -1.78
#